data_7a67eeb094e3fdeebec593f348914123
#
_entry.id   7a67eeb094e3fdeebec593f348914123
#
_cell.length_a   1.000
_cell.length_b   1.000
_cell.length_c   1.000
_cell.angle_alpha   90.00
_cell.angle_beta   90.00
_cell.angle_gamma   90.00
#
_symmetry.space_group_name_H-M   'P 1'
#
loop_
_entity.id
_entity.type
_entity.pdbx_description
1 polymer ?
#
loop_
_entity_poly.entity_id
_entity_poly.type
_entity_poly.pdbx_seq_one_letter_code
_entity_poly.pdbx_strand_id
1 'polypeptide(L)'
;MCIRDSITTSRKALHKVLLEKYLSANGEINFNFELADIDINNKLLSFSNNKNFNVGHIASCDGIKSICRKSVLENKSKPSYSGYSVWRSIINKKQNEVEFHLGPSFHVVTYPINSSKTSFVAAFKTHKASKESWKSKGSFNDLQTLLPKYILEKYSSLKNNNELYKWGVYTREDVNTLY
;
A
#
# COMPACT_ATOMS: atom_id res chain seq x y z
N MET A 1 13.71 1.09 -31.14
CA MET A 1 14.25 1.08 -29.77
C MET A 1 13.08 0.89 -28.84
N CYS A 2 12.90 -0.33 -28.29
CA CYS A 2 11.83 -0.55 -27.31
C CYS A 2 12.29 0.00 -25.97
N ILE A 3 11.81 1.16 -25.60
CA ILE A 3 11.99 1.72 -24.25
C ILE A 3 11.06 0.94 -23.35
N ARG A 4 11.60 0.17 -22.41
CA ARG A 4 10.79 -0.40 -21.33
C ARG A 4 10.59 0.68 -20.28
N ASP A 5 9.46 1.34 -20.35
CA ASP A 5 9.14 2.45 -19.44
C ASP A 5 8.68 1.98 -18.05
N SER A 6 8.42 0.68 -17.90
CA SER A 6 7.89 0.13 -16.65
C SER A 6 8.57 -1.18 -16.26
N ILE A 7 8.95 -1.28 -14.99
CA ILE A 7 9.48 -2.50 -14.39
C ILE A 7 8.56 -2.90 -13.25
N THR A 8 8.14 -4.17 -13.24
CA THR A 8 7.37 -4.74 -12.14
C THR A 8 8.28 -5.59 -11.25
N THR A 9 8.11 -5.48 -9.94
CA THR A 9 8.88 -6.25 -8.96
C THR A 9 8.07 -6.52 -7.71
N SER A 10 8.52 -7.44 -6.88
CA SER A 10 7.93 -7.63 -5.56
C SER A 10 8.34 -6.49 -4.63
N ARG A 11 7.42 -6.08 -3.72
CA ARG A 11 7.74 -5.07 -2.69
C ARG A 11 8.96 -5.48 -1.85
N LYS A 12 9.10 -6.78 -1.56
CA LYS A 12 10.23 -7.32 -0.78
C LYS A 12 11.57 -7.11 -1.51
N ALA A 13 11.63 -7.35 -2.81
CA ALA A 13 12.84 -7.15 -3.60
C ALA A 13 13.21 -5.67 -3.68
N LEU A 14 12.23 -4.79 -3.96
CA LEU A 14 12.46 -3.35 -3.99
C LEU A 14 12.96 -2.83 -2.63
N HIS A 15 12.30 -3.25 -1.54
CA HIS A 15 12.69 -2.87 -0.19
C HIS A 15 14.13 -3.28 0.12
N LYS A 16 14.52 -4.51 -0.26
CA LYS A 16 15.89 -4.99 -0.05
C LYS A 16 16.92 -4.11 -0.76
N VAL A 17 16.70 -3.82 -2.03
CA VAL A 17 17.61 -2.98 -2.84
C VAL A 17 17.74 -1.57 -2.25
N LEU A 18 16.60 -0.96 -1.87
CA LEU A 18 16.61 0.37 -1.26
C LEU A 18 17.33 0.39 0.09
N LEU A 19 17.08 -0.62 0.93
CA LEU A 19 17.74 -0.77 2.22
C LEU A 19 19.26 -0.92 2.06
N GLU A 20 19.71 -1.82 1.20
CA GLU A 20 21.13 -2.05 0.93
C GLU A 20 21.81 -0.76 0.42
N LYS A 21 21.13 -0.03 -0.47
CA LYS A 21 21.65 1.24 -1.00
C LYS A 21 21.74 2.31 0.08
N TYR A 22 20.73 2.40 0.96
CA TYR A 22 20.71 3.36 2.07
C TYR A 22 21.87 3.09 3.04
N LEU A 23 22.04 1.81 3.45
CA LEU A 23 23.12 1.42 4.35
C LEU A 23 24.52 1.64 3.73
N SER A 24 24.66 1.37 2.42
CA SER A 24 25.94 1.63 1.70
C SER A 24 26.28 3.12 1.60
N ALA A 25 25.30 3.99 1.77
CA ALA A 25 25.48 5.44 1.85
C ALA A 25 25.64 5.93 3.31
N ASN A 26 26.01 5.04 4.24
CA ASN A 26 26.15 5.30 5.67
C ASN A 26 24.86 5.77 6.35
N GLY A 27 23.70 5.37 5.81
CA GLY A 27 22.42 5.63 6.46
C GLY A 27 22.24 4.80 7.72
N GLU A 28 21.69 5.39 8.76
CA GLU A 28 21.40 4.72 10.02
C GLU A 28 19.91 4.37 10.14
N ILE A 29 19.60 3.20 10.70
CA ILE A 29 18.22 2.77 10.95
C ILE A 29 18.09 2.36 12.42
N ASN A 30 17.14 2.98 13.09
CA ASN A 30 16.75 2.63 14.43
C ASN A 30 15.40 1.93 14.43
N PHE A 31 15.39 0.66 14.85
CA PHE A 31 14.15 -0.12 15.02
C PHE A 31 13.56 0.09 16.41
N ASN A 32 12.25 -0.16 16.56
CA ASN A 32 11.51 0.02 17.81
C ASN A 32 11.50 1.49 18.31
N PHE A 33 11.53 2.42 17.38
CA PHE A 33 11.37 3.84 17.62
C PHE A 33 10.03 4.29 17.02
N GLU A 34 8.95 4.07 17.75
CA GLU A 34 7.64 4.58 17.38
C GLU A 34 7.54 6.03 17.87
N LEU A 35 7.35 6.94 16.92
CA LEU A 35 7.19 8.36 17.22
C LEU A 35 5.89 8.57 18.00
N ALA A 36 5.99 9.21 19.17
CA ALA A 36 4.87 9.52 20.04
C ALA A 36 4.42 10.97 19.89
N ASP A 37 5.38 11.91 19.80
CA ASP A 37 5.09 13.34 19.69
C ASP A 37 6.20 14.11 18.98
N ILE A 38 5.85 15.31 18.48
CA ILE A 38 6.75 16.26 17.84
C ILE A 38 6.51 17.65 18.42
N ASP A 39 7.53 18.20 19.02
CA ASP A 39 7.59 19.64 19.34
C ASP A 39 8.36 20.37 18.23
N ILE A 40 7.64 21.04 17.36
CA ILE A 40 8.20 21.74 16.20
C ILE A 40 9.05 22.92 16.65
N ASN A 41 8.62 23.65 17.66
CA ASN A 41 9.29 24.87 18.15
C ASN A 41 10.67 24.55 18.75
N ASN A 42 10.75 23.47 19.52
CA ASN A 42 11.97 23.00 20.16
C ASN A 42 12.74 21.98 19.29
N LYS A 43 12.20 21.64 18.11
CA LYS A 43 12.79 20.64 17.18
C LYS A 43 13.04 19.29 17.86
N LEU A 44 12.11 18.88 18.73
CA LEU A 44 12.23 17.70 19.57
C LEU A 44 11.29 16.59 19.10
N LEU A 45 11.83 15.42 18.87
CA LEU A 45 11.07 14.18 18.61
C LEU A 45 11.03 13.35 19.89
N SER A 46 9.85 12.94 20.30
CA SER A 46 9.65 12.04 21.45
C SER A 46 9.13 10.68 20.99
N PHE A 47 9.73 9.60 21.47
CA PHE A 47 9.40 8.23 21.08
C PHE A 47 8.78 7.44 22.23
N SER A 48 7.96 6.43 21.89
CA SER A 48 7.27 5.59 22.87
C SER A 48 8.20 4.80 23.82
N ASN A 49 9.48 4.66 23.44
CA ASN A 49 10.53 4.07 24.28
C ASN A 49 11.23 5.06 25.22
N ASN A 50 10.63 6.24 25.46
CA ASN A 50 11.15 7.33 26.30
C ASN A 50 12.46 7.96 25.79
N LYS A 51 12.83 7.74 24.53
CA LYS A 51 13.96 8.44 23.93
C LYS A 51 13.50 9.70 23.23
N ASN A 52 14.35 10.72 23.27
CA ASN A 52 14.12 12.01 22.64
C ASN A 52 15.32 12.37 21.76
N PHE A 53 15.05 13.04 20.63
CA PHE A 53 16.09 13.51 19.72
C PHE A 53 15.79 14.94 19.29
N ASN A 54 16.81 15.79 19.32
CA ASN A 54 16.80 17.08 18.67
C ASN A 54 17.22 16.90 17.20
N VAL A 55 16.44 17.46 16.29
CA VAL A 55 16.65 17.28 14.84
C VAL A 55 16.55 18.61 14.10
N GLY A 56 17.37 18.77 13.06
CA GLY A 56 17.32 19.95 12.20
C GLY A 56 16.15 19.93 11.20
N HIS A 57 15.90 18.75 10.63
CA HIS A 57 14.87 18.54 9.59
C HIS A 57 14.19 17.20 9.78
N ILE A 58 12.93 17.11 9.34
CA ILE A 58 12.13 15.88 9.39
C ILE A 58 11.51 15.63 8.02
N ALA A 59 11.73 14.44 7.48
CA ALA A 59 10.98 13.91 6.34
C ALA A 59 9.99 12.87 6.84
N SER A 60 8.71 13.24 6.93
CA SER A 60 7.67 12.34 7.42
C SER A 60 7.20 11.38 6.34
N CYS A 61 7.44 10.08 6.54
CA CYS A 61 7.00 9.00 5.67
C CYS A 61 6.12 7.97 6.42
N ASP A 62 5.36 8.43 7.42
CA ASP A 62 4.60 7.63 8.37
C ASP A 62 3.16 7.28 7.90
N GLY A 63 2.85 7.57 6.63
CA GLY A 63 1.66 7.08 5.93
C GLY A 63 0.34 7.76 6.33
N ILE A 64 -0.77 7.09 6.03
CA ILE A 64 -2.12 7.68 6.17
C ILE A 64 -2.51 7.99 7.62
N LYS A 65 -1.91 7.30 8.59
CA LYS A 65 -2.10 7.52 10.04
C LYS A 65 -1.05 8.43 10.65
N SER A 66 -0.37 9.20 9.83
CA SER A 66 0.73 10.09 10.18
C SER A 66 0.50 10.86 11.47
N ILE A 67 1.44 10.71 12.41
CA ILE A 67 1.53 11.52 13.63
C ILE A 67 2.09 12.89 13.27
N CYS A 68 3.11 12.92 12.39
CA CYS A 68 3.71 14.16 11.93
C CYS A 68 2.68 15.11 11.31
N ARG A 69 1.79 14.57 10.45
CA ARG A 69 0.71 15.37 9.85
C ARG A 69 -0.19 16.00 10.92
N LYS A 70 -0.53 15.24 11.96
CA LYS A 70 -1.38 15.74 13.04
C LYS A 70 -0.72 16.89 13.80
N SER A 71 0.58 16.80 14.07
CA SER A 71 1.33 17.80 14.84
C SER A 71 1.64 19.04 13.99
N VAL A 72 2.07 18.86 12.73
CA VAL A 72 2.50 19.95 11.85
C VAL A 72 1.33 20.76 11.30
N LEU A 73 0.24 20.08 10.92
CA LEU A 73 -0.87 20.75 10.24
C LEU A 73 -2.03 21.08 11.16
N GLU A 74 -1.90 20.79 12.47
CA GLU A 74 -3.00 20.89 13.43
C GLU A 74 -4.29 20.18 12.93
N ASN A 75 -4.14 19.38 11.89
CA ASN A 75 -5.23 18.77 11.18
C ASN A 75 -5.70 17.53 11.92
N LYS A 76 -6.83 17.63 12.58
CA LYS A 76 -7.48 16.56 13.33
C LYS A 76 -8.30 15.63 12.41
N SER A 77 -8.32 15.84 11.09
CA SER A 77 -9.10 15.01 10.18
C SER A 77 -8.63 13.56 10.24
N LYS A 78 -9.57 12.65 10.34
CA LYS A 78 -9.31 11.21 10.28
C LYS A 78 -9.37 10.73 8.83
N PRO A 79 -8.66 9.66 8.47
CA PRO A 79 -8.84 9.03 7.17
C PRO A 79 -10.30 8.64 6.96
N SER A 80 -10.86 8.98 5.80
CA SER A 80 -12.21 8.61 5.39
C SER A 80 -12.18 7.48 4.37
N TYR A 81 -13.17 6.62 4.39
CA TYR A 81 -13.32 5.55 3.41
C TYR A 81 -13.65 6.14 2.03
N SER A 82 -12.86 5.79 1.02
CA SER A 82 -12.99 6.36 -0.34
C SER A 82 -14.15 5.80 -1.16
N GLY A 83 -14.87 4.81 -0.64
CA GLY A 83 -15.87 4.08 -1.41
C GLY A 83 -15.30 2.93 -2.25
N TYR A 84 -14.03 2.58 -2.08
CA TYR A 84 -13.38 1.49 -2.81
C TYR A 84 -12.79 0.45 -1.88
N SER A 85 -12.95 -0.82 -2.26
CA SER A 85 -12.25 -1.96 -1.65
C SER A 85 -11.31 -2.58 -2.68
N VAL A 86 -10.15 -3.01 -2.22
CA VAL A 86 -9.12 -3.65 -3.05
C VAL A 86 -8.94 -5.09 -2.60
N TRP A 87 -8.85 -5.97 -3.59
CA TRP A 87 -8.53 -7.38 -3.43
C TRP A 87 -7.17 -7.65 -4.07
N ARG A 88 -6.36 -8.41 -3.39
CA ARG A 88 -5.01 -8.75 -3.87
C ARG A 88 -4.67 -10.20 -3.61
N SER A 89 -4.01 -10.80 -4.60
CA SER A 89 -3.45 -12.13 -4.52
C SER A 89 -2.19 -12.24 -5.35
N ILE A 90 -1.36 -13.22 -5.02
CA ILE A 90 -0.27 -13.66 -5.88
C ILE A 90 -0.65 -15.03 -6.39
N ILE A 91 -0.75 -15.19 -7.70
CA ILE A 91 -1.17 -16.42 -8.34
C ILE A 91 -0.01 -17.07 -9.11
N ASN A 92 -0.03 -18.40 -9.18
CA ASN A 92 0.91 -19.18 -9.99
C ASN A 92 0.44 -19.14 -11.44
N LYS A 93 0.84 -18.10 -12.14
CA LYS A 93 0.55 -17.88 -13.55
C LYS A 93 1.72 -17.13 -14.19
N LYS A 94 2.24 -17.67 -15.29
CA LYS A 94 3.21 -16.96 -16.12
C LYS A 94 2.50 -15.87 -16.91
N GLN A 95 3.01 -14.67 -16.85
CA GLN A 95 2.55 -13.51 -17.60
C GLN A 95 3.76 -12.67 -17.98
N ASN A 96 3.74 -12.06 -19.16
CA ASN A 96 4.87 -11.25 -19.65
C ASN A 96 4.52 -9.77 -19.68
N GLU A 97 3.24 -9.43 -19.60
CA GLU A 97 2.71 -8.07 -19.78
C GLU A 97 1.89 -7.64 -18.56
N VAL A 98 1.71 -6.33 -18.43
CA VAL A 98 0.73 -5.76 -17.52
C VAL A 98 -0.61 -5.74 -18.24
N GLU A 99 -1.63 -6.35 -17.67
CA GLU A 99 -2.98 -6.37 -18.23
C GLU A 99 -3.92 -5.53 -17.37
N PHE A 100 -4.76 -4.75 -18.04
CA PHE A 100 -5.82 -3.95 -17.44
C PHE A 100 -7.18 -4.42 -17.92
N HIS A 101 -8.08 -4.71 -16.99
CA HIS A 101 -9.48 -4.98 -17.26
C HIS A 101 -10.30 -3.90 -16.57
N LEU A 102 -10.98 -3.09 -17.37
CA LEU A 102 -11.72 -1.92 -16.90
C LEU A 102 -13.23 -2.16 -17.05
N GLY A 103 -13.98 -1.76 -16.05
CA GLY A 103 -15.44 -1.79 -16.05
C GLY A 103 -16.05 -0.62 -15.25
N PRO A 104 -17.37 -0.42 -15.30
CA PRO A 104 -18.04 0.77 -14.75
C PRO A 104 -17.80 0.99 -13.23
N SER A 105 -17.58 -0.08 -12.48
CA SER A 105 -17.43 0.00 -11.03
C SER A 105 -16.25 -0.82 -10.51
N PHE A 106 -15.39 -1.28 -11.41
CA PHE A 106 -14.21 -2.06 -11.06
C PHE A 106 -13.07 -1.83 -12.04
N HIS A 107 -11.89 -2.12 -11.59
CA HIS A 107 -10.75 -2.42 -12.46
C HIS A 107 -9.93 -3.56 -11.89
N VAL A 108 -9.36 -4.36 -12.78
CA VAL A 108 -8.40 -5.42 -12.43
C VAL A 108 -7.10 -5.14 -13.15
N VAL A 109 -6.02 -5.17 -12.39
CA VAL A 109 -4.65 -5.04 -12.92
C VAL A 109 -3.89 -6.29 -12.56
N THR A 110 -3.28 -6.91 -13.55
CA THR A 110 -2.38 -8.04 -13.32
C THR A 110 -1.02 -7.76 -13.94
N TYR A 111 0.02 -8.18 -13.27
CA TYR A 111 1.40 -7.97 -13.73
C TYR A 111 2.33 -9.08 -13.25
N PRO A 112 3.37 -9.42 -14.03
CA PRO A 112 4.35 -10.42 -13.62
C PRO A 112 5.15 -9.92 -12.42
N ILE A 113 5.39 -10.80 -11.44
CA ILE A 113 6.34 -10.55 -10.34
C ILE A 113 7.68 -11.22 -10.68
N ASN A 114 7.61 -12.40 -11.28
CA ASN A 114 8.74 -13.17 -11.78
C ASN A 114 8.27 -14.09 -12.92
N SER A 115 9.12 -15.00 -13.36
CA SER A 115 8.86 -15.92 -14.48
C SER A 115 7.68 -16.89 -14.26
N SER A 116 7.19 -17.07 -13.03
CA SER A 116 6.14 -18.04 -12.69
C SER A 116 4.96 -17.45 -11.92
N LYS A 117 5.09 -16.22 -11.40
CA LYS A 117 4.09 -15.61 -10.52
C LYS A 117 3.60 -14.27 -11.06
N THR A 118 2.30 -14.08 -10.95
CA THR A 118 1.58 -12.87 -11.33
C THR A 118 0.89 -12.27 -10.10
N SER A 119 1.00 -10.95 -9.96
CA SER A 119 0.19 -10.21 -9.01
C SER A 119 -1.18 -9.96 -9.61
N PHE A 120 -2.22 -10.27 -8.87
CA PHE A 120 -3.62 -9.95 -9.19
C PHE A 120 -4.09 -8.88 -8.21
N VAL A 121 -4.56 -7.76 -8.73
CA VAL A 121 -5.12 -6.64 -7.95
C VAL A 121 -6.44 -6.25 -8.57
N ALA A 122 -7.53 -6.28 -7.80
CA ALA A 122 -8.85 -5.86 -8.24
C ALA A 122 -9.41 -4.81 -7.28
N ALA A 123 -9.87 -3.69 -7.80
CA ALA A 123 -10.53 -2.64 -7.04
C ALA A 123 -12.00 -2.55 -7.45
N PHE A 124 -12.87 -2.39 -6.47
CA PHE A 124 -14.32 -2.30 -6.67
C PHE A 124 -14.87 -1.11 -5.90
N LYS A 125 -15.82 -0.40 -6.51
CA LYS A 125 -16.66 0.55 -5.80
C LYS A 125 -17.59 -0.21 -4.86
N THR A 126 -17.53 0.09 -3.57
CA THR A 126 -18.33 -0.61 -2.55
C THR A 126 -18.91 0.39 -1.56
N HIS A 127 -20.20 0.24 -1.25
CA HIS A 127 -20.87 1.12 -0.27
C HIS A 127 -20.50 0.79 1.17
N LYS A 128 -20.16 -0.47 1.45
CA LYS A 128 -19.79 -0.92 2.79
C LYS A 128 -18.28 -0.79 2.99
N ALA A 129 -17.89 -0.01 3.97
CA ALA A 129 -16.48 0.14 4.32
C ALA A 129 -15.85 -1.21 4.72
N SER A 130 -14.72 -1.51 4.12
CA SER A 130 -13.87 -2.63 4.54
C SER A 130 -12.80 -2.10 5.49
N LYS A 131 -12.35 -2.95 6.42
CA LYS A 131 -11.28 -2.59 7.35
C LYS A 131 -10.01 -2.18 6.58
N GLU A 132 -9.34 -1.14 7.07
CA GLU A 132 -8.00 -0.78 6.64
C GLU A 132 -6.99 -1.76 7.26
N SER A 133 -6.77 -2.89 6.59
CA SER A 133 -5.84 -3.90 7.10
C SER A 133 -5.27 -4.74 5.96
N TRP A 134 -3.98 -4.65 5.76
CA TRP A 134 -3.22 -5.46 4.80
C TRP A 134 -3.23 -6.97 5.09
N LYS A 135 -3.67 -7.36 6.30
CA LYS A 135 -3.72 -8.75 6.78
C LYS A 135 -5.12 -9.35 6.71
N SER A 136 -6.15 -8.57 6.39
CA SER A 136 -7.51 -9.08 6.29
C SER A 136 -7.63 -10.01 5.10
N LYS A 137 -8.02 -11.25 5.36
CA LYS A 137 -8.31 -12.21 4.30
C LYS A 137 -9.65 -11.89 3.65
N GLY A 138 -9.70 -12.03 2.33
CA GLY A 138 -10.92 -12.01 1.55
C GLY A 138 -11.42 -13.42 1.25
N SER A 139 -12.72 -13.56 0.99
CA SER A 139 -13.32 -14.81 0.53
C SER A 139 -13.38 -14.82 -1.00
N PHE A 140 -13.00 -15.92 -1.63
CA PHE A 140 -13.19 -16.08 -3.07
C PHE A 140 -14.67 -16.01 -3.45
N ASN A 141 -15.57 -16.54 -2.61
CA ASN A 141 -17.00 -16.48 -2.83
C ASN A 141 -17.53 -15.04 -2.93
N ASP A 142 -16.97 -14.11 -2.13
CA ASP A 142 -17.33 -12.69 -2.24
C ASP A 142 -16.74 -12.07 -3.51
N LEU A 143 -15.48 -12.40 -3.84
CA LEU A 143 -14.81 -11.86 -5.02
C LEU A 143 -15.51 -12.28 -6.31
N GLN A 144 -15.94 -13.54 -6.41
CA GLN A 144 -16.59 -14.05 -7.62
C GLN A 144 -17.93 -13.36 -7.94
N THR A 145 -18.62 -12.80 -6.94
CA THR A 145 -19.85 -12.03 -7.18
C THR A 145 -19.60 -10.65 -7.78
N LEU A 146 -18.36 -10.15 -7.68
CA LEU A 146 -17.96 -8.82 -8.13
C LEU A 146 -17.28 -8.84 -9.50
N LEU A 147 -16.73 -9.99 -9.91
CA LEU A 147 -15.96 -10.11 -11.14
C LEU A 147 -16.80 -10.67 -12.30
N PRO A 148 -16.61 -10.14 -13.51
CA PRO A 148 -17.14 -10.76 -14.72
C PRO A 148 -16.62 -12.18 -14.92
N LYS A 149 -17.45 -13.04 -15.52
CA LYS A 149 -17.17 -14.46 -15.73
C LYS A 149 -15.84 -14.69 -16.49
N TYR A 150 -15.59 -13.91 -17.52
CA TYR A 150 -14.35 -14.04 -18.32
C TYR A 150 -13.08 -13.80 -17.51
N ILE A 151 -13.11 -12.92 -16.48
CA ILE A 151 -11.98 -12.69 -15.59
C ILE A 151 -11.80 -13.87 -14.65
N LEU A 152 -12.90 -14.42 -14.12
CA LEU A 152 -12.85 -15.59 -13.23
C LEU A 152 -12.28 -16.82 -13.96
N GLU A 153 -12.65 -17.01 -15.22
CA GLU A 153 -12.12 -18.09 -16.06
C GLU A 153 -10.63 -17.88 -16.34
N LYS A 154 -10.23 -16.69 -16.73
CA LYS A 154 -8.84 -16.32 -17.03
C LYS A 154 -7.90 -16.48 -15.82
N TYR A 155 -8.41 -16.21 -14.62
CA TYR A 155 -7.67 -16.28 -13.35
C TYR A 155 -8.25 -17.33 -12.40
N SER A 156 -8.62 -18.49 -12.93
CA SER A 156 -9.26 -19.60 -12.20
C SER A 156 -8.46 -20.09 -10.98
N SER A 157 -7.13 -19.93 -11.00
CA SER A 157 -6.25 -20.24 -9.87
C SER A 157 -6.54 -19.44 -8.59
N LEU A 158 -7.28 -18.33 -8.69
CA LEU A 158 -7.75 -17.58 -7.51
C LEU A 158 -8.66 -18.41 -6.60
N LYS A 159 -9.42 -19.36 -7.15
CA LYS A 159 -10.35 -20.20 -6.40
C LYS A 159 -9.66 -21.02 -5.30
N ASN A 160 -8.46 -21.50 -5.58
CA ASN A 160 -7.70 -22.37 -4.68
C ASN A 160 -6.59 -21.60 -3.95
N ASN A 161 -6.60 -20.26 -3.99
CA ASN A 161 -5.55 -19.46 -3.40
C ASN A 161 -5.93 -19.01 -2.00
N ASN A 162 -5.24 -19.53 -0.99
CA ASN A 162 -5.43 -19.16 0.42
C ASN A 162 -4.87 -17.76 0.78
N GLU A 163 -4.16 -17.12 -0.15
CA GLU A 163 -3.55 -15.80 0.02
C GLU A 163 -4.33 -14.72 -0.74
N LEU A 164 -5.64 -14.70 -0.57
CA LEU A 164 -6.50 -13.63 -1.04
C LEU A 164 -6.75 -12.63 0.09
N TYR A 165 -6.32 -11.38 -0.10
CA TYR A 165 -6.45 -10.31 0.88
C TYR A 165 -7.45 -9.26 0.39
N LYS A 166 -8.17 -8.64 1.34
CA LYS A 166 -9.12 -7.57 1.08
C LYS A 166 -8.96 -6.44 2.07
N TRP A 167 -8.95 -5.19 1.59
CA TRP A 167 -8.97 -4.01 2.45
C TRP A 167 -9.71 -2.84 1.81
N GLY A 168 -10.16 -1.90 2.65
CA GLY A 168 -10.72 -0.63 2.19
C GLY A 168 -9.63 0.36 1.81
N VAL A 169 -9.89 1.17 0.79
CA VAL A 169 -9.07 2.32 0.45
C VAL A 169 -9.55 3.52 1.25
N TYR A 170 -8.64 4.15 1.94
CA TYR A 170 -8.91 5.35 2.74
C TYR A 170 -8.13 6.52 2.18
N THR A 171 -8.73 7.68 2.25
CA THR A 171 -8.14 8.94 1.81
C THR A 171 -8.15 9.94 2.96
N ARG A 172 -7.34 10.96 2.84
CA ARG A 172 -7.40 12.16 3.69
C ARG A 172 -7.73 13.37 2.83
N GLU A 173 -8.28 14.37 3.46
CA GLU A 173 -8.48 15.69 2.85
C GLU A 173 -7.16 16.28 2.37
N ASP A 174 -7.24 17.09 1.35
CA ASP A 174 -6.10 17.80 0.79
C ASP A 174 -5.49 18.75 1.81
N VAL A 175 -4.19 18.96 1.65
CA VAL A 175 -3.42 19.90 2.48
C VAL A 175 -3.22 21.16 1.66
N ASN A 176 -3.74 22.27 2.17
CA ASN A 176 -3.63 23.57 1.51
C ASN A 176 -2.25 24.23 1.73
N THR A 177 -1.48 23.74 2.67
CA THR A 177 -0.17 24.31 3.04
C THR A 177 0.84 23.18 3.26
N LEU A 178 2.00 23.31 2.64
CA LEU A 178 3.18 22.48 2.90
C LEU A 178 4.18 23.32 3.69
N TYR A 179 4.78 22.75 4.69
CA TYR A 179 5.84 23.36 5.51
C TYR A 179 7.19 22.78 5.15
#